data_6de5841dfe1a3eab180108800caa2f19
#
_entry.id   6de5841dfe1a3eab180108800caa2f19
#
_cell.length_a   1.000
_cell.length_b   1.000
_cell.length_c   1.000
_cell.angle_alpha   90.00
_cell.angle_beta   90.00
_cell.angle_gamma   90.00
#
_symmetry.space_group_name_H-M   'P 1'
#
loop_
_entity.id
_entity.type
_entity.pdbx_description
1 polymer ?
#
loop_
_entity_poly.entity_id
_entity_poly.type
_entity_poly.pdbx_seq_one_letter_code
_entity_poly.pdbx_strand_id
1 'polypeptide(L)'
;MNWVDLIIILIFLLFAFEGWRQGFFPQVFNILGFLIALVLSLTFYAPVASVLDRLFHLPKIAANPIGFLLIWLFSESIFFVLFGKLFKKFLTLFGDLFVNKYFGFIPALVNASLFLAFALLFVVSLPIRPDIKKDVYDSKIGSVLVSGATVLEKPLNNVFGPIAKQSLTFLTVKPEDEGSIDLQFTQKELAVDFESEKAMFALVNEERVKFGAKSLIWNEDLAKIGRNHSKDMFKRGYFSHFSPEGKDVGNRLDEAGIDYTAAGENLALAPTVSRAHSGLMNSPGHKRNILDPSFGEIGIGVVDGGVYGKMFTQVFTN
;
A
#
# COMPACT_ATOMS: atom_id res chain seq x y z
N MET A 1 -17.51 13.93 5.22
CA MET A 1 -17.25 13.98 3.77
C MET A 1 -15.95 14.74 3.56
N ASN A 2 -15.06 14.22 2.77
CA ASN A 2 -13.77 14.84 2.44
C ASN A 2 -13.70 15.11 0.92
N TRP A 3 -12.55 15.56 0.43
CA TRP A 3 -12.34 15.85 -1.00
C TRP A 3 -12.54 14.64 -1.93
N VAL A 4 -12.28 13.40 -1.43
CA VAL A 4 -12.52 12.16 -2.17
C VAL A 4 -14.01 11.96 -2.43
N ASP A 5 -14.86 12.20 -1.42
CA ASP A 5 -16.33 12.15 -1.60
C ASP A 5 -16.81 13.12 -2.68
N LEU A 6 -16.23 14.34 -2.74
CA LEU A 6 -16.60 15.34 -3.74
C LEU A 6 -16.25 14.87 -5.16
N ILE A 7 -15.06 14.29 -5.34
CA ILE A 7 -14.64 13.72 -6.65
C ILE A 7 -15.57 12.57 -7.04
N ILE A 8 -15.87 11.66 -6.10
CA ILE A 8 -16.77 10.53 -6.36
C ILE A 8 -18.15 11.01 -6.79
N ILE A 9 -18.73 12.00 -6.08
CA ILE A 9 -20.03 12.58 -6.43
C ILE A 9 -19.99 13.21 -7.83
N LEU A 10 -18.95 13.96 -8.15
CA LEU A 10 -18.78 14.56 -9.48
C LEU A 10 -18.75 13.50 -10.58
N ILE A 11 -18.02 12.41 -10.36
CA ILE A 11 -17.96 11.28 -11.32
C ILE A 11 -19.34 10.61 -11.45
N PHE A 12 -20.05 10.38 -10.34
CA PHE A 12 -21.41 9.85 -10.39
C PHE A 12 -22.36 10.74 -11.19
N LEU A 13 -22.28 12.06 -11.02
CA LEU A 13 -23.11 13.00 -11.78
C LEU A 13 -22.79 12.99 -13.27
N LEU A 14 -21.50 12.92 -13.63
CA LEU A 14 -21.06 12.81 -15.03
C LEU A 14 -21.56 11.52 -15.68
N PHE A 15 -21.42 10.39 -14.99
CA PHE A 15 -21.91 9.09 -15.50
C PHE A 15 -23.45 9.07 -15.60
N ALA A 16 -24.16 9.61 -14.61
CA ALA A 16 -25.62 9.70 -14.64
C ALA A 16 -26.11 10.53 -15.80
N PHE A 17 -25.48 11.70 -16.07
CA PHE A 17 -25.79 12.55 -17.20
C PHE A 17 -25.52 11.84 -18.54
N GLU A 18 -24.36 11.20 -18.67
CA GLU A 18 -24.02 10.45 -19.89
C GLU A 18 -24.95 9.24 -20.07
N GLY A 19 -25.32 8.55 -18.98
CA GLY A 19 -26.29 7.46 -19.03
C GLY A 19 -27.67 7.90 -19.46
N TRP A 20 -28.12 9.07 -19.00
CA TRP A 20 -29.36 9.65 -19.47
C TRP A 20 -29.32 9.98 -20.97
N ARG A 21 -28.20 10.51 -21.45
CA ARG A 21 -28.00 10.86 -22.86
C ARG A 21 -27.92 9.64 -23.78
N GLN A 22 -27.21 8.59 -23.36
CA GLN A 22 -26.99 7.37 -24.17
C GLN A 22 -28.12 6.36 -24.09
N GLY A 23 -28.77 6.26 -22.95
CA GLY A 23 -29.84 5.32 -22.69
C GLY A 23 -29.41 4.07 -21.90
N PHE A 24 -30.38 3.26 -21.50
CA PHE A 24 -30.20 2.10 -20.63
C PHE A 24 -29.34 1.00 -21.27
N PHE A 25 -29.68 0.57 -22.49
CA PHE A 25 -29.02 -0.56 -23.13
C PHE A 25 -27.53 -0.31 -23.45
N PRO A 26 -27.10 0.89 -23.94
CA PRO A 26 -25.70 1.19 -24.11
C PRO A 26 -24.90 1.09 -22.79
N GLN A 27 -25.47 1.53 -21.68
CA GLN A 27 -24.77 1.45 -20.39
C GLN A 27 -24.63 0.00 -19.90
N VAL A 28 -25.67 -0.84 -20.10
CA VAL A 28 -25.59 -2.28 -19.81
C VAL A 28 -24.52 -2.94 -20.68
N PHE A 29 -24.46 -2.59 -21.96
CA PHE A 29 -23.44 -3.10 -22.89
C PHE A 29 -22.02 -2.71 -22.47
N ASN A 30 -21.83 -1.48 -21.99
CA ASN A 30 -20.55 -1.01 -21.43
C ASN A 30 -20.15 -1.81 -20.17
N ILE A 31 -21.09 -2.07 -19.25
CA ILE A 31 -20.84 -2.90 -18.06
C ILE A 31 -20.36 -4.30 -18.46
N LEU A 32 -21.01 -4.93 -19.44
CA LEU A 32 -20.60 -6.24 -19.93
C LEU A 32 -19.17 -6.23 -20.50
N GLY A 33 -18.83 -5.22 -21.31
CA GLY A 33 -17.47 -5.04 -21.86
C GLY A 33 -16.44 -4.91 -20.74
N PHE A 34 -16.72 -4.04 -19.76
CA PHE A 34 -15.86 -3.84 -18.59
C PHE A 34 -15.63 -5.14 -17.81
N LEU A 35 -16.69 -5.88 -17.47
CA LEU A 35 -16.60 -7.12 -16.68
C LEU A 35 -15.84 -8.21 -17.45
N ILE A 36 -16.08 -8.36 -18.75
CA ILE A 36 -15.36 -9.32 -19.59
C ILE A 36 -13.87 -8.95 -19.65
N ALA A 37 -13.55 -7.68 -19.90
CA ALA A 37 -12.17 -7.22 -19.93
C ALA A 37 -11.47 -7.42 -18.57
N LEU A 38 -12.15 -7.16 -17.46
CA LEU A 38 -11.61 -7.38 -16.10
C LEU A 38 -11.29 -8.87 -15.87
N VAL A 39 -12.23 -9.76 -16.16
CA VAL A 39 -12.03 -11.20 -15.95
C VAL A 39 -10.90 -11.73 -16.83
N LEU A 40 -10.86 -11.35 -18.12
CA LEU A 40 -9.81 -11.78 -19.04
C LEU A 40 -8.45 -11.25 -18.60
N SER A 41 -8.37 -9.98 -18.16
CA SER A 41 -7.13 -9.38 -17.69
C SER A 41 -6.60 -10.08 -16.43
N LEU A 42 -7.46 -10.34 -15.45
CA LEU A 42 -7.07 -11.06 -14.22
C LEU A 42 -6.67 -12.51 -14.50
N THR A 43 -7.17 -13.11 -15.56
CA THR A 43 -6.87 -14.53 -15.91
C THR A 43 -5.59 -14.63 -16.76
N PHE A 44 -5.39 -13.72 -17.72
CA PHE A 44 -4.37 -13.87 -18.77
C PHE A 44 -3.20 -12.88 -18.66
N TYR A 45 -3.11 -12.04 -17.63
CA TYR A 45 -1.97 -11.11 -17.48
C TYR A 45 -0.62 -11.83 -17.38
N ALA A 46 -0.54 -12.95 -16.65
CA ALA A 46 0.72 -13.61 -16.33
C ALA A 46 1.43 -14.20 -17.57
N PRO A 47 0.76 -14.91 -18.51
CA PRO A 47 1.35 -15.29 -19.78
C PRO A 47 1.92 -14.10 -20.57
N VAL A 48 1.17 -12.99 -20.67
CA VAL A 48 1.63 -11.78 -21.38
C VAL A 48 2.81 -11.15 -20.67
N ALA A 49 2.77 -11.06 -19.33
CA ALA A 49 3.89 -10.57 -18.53
C ALA A 49 5.17 -11.41 -18.76
N SER A 50 5.04 -12.74 -18.88
CA SER A 50 6.19 -13.61 -19.18
C SER A 50 6.79 -13.40 -20.56
N VAL A 51 5.97 -13.03 -21.55
CA VAL A 51 6.43 -12.65 -22.90
C VAL A 51 7.16 -11.31 -22.85
N LEU A 52 6.61 -10.32 -22.11
CA LEU A 52 7.24 -9.01 -21.92
C LEU A 52 8.61 -9.12 -21.22
N ASP A 53 8.71 -9.98 -20.21
CA ASP A 53 9.98 -10.26 -19.53
C ASP A 53 11.00 -10.84 -20.51
N ARG A 54 10.64 -11.84 -21.33
CA ARG A 54 11.54 -12.46 -22.31
C ARG A 54 11.99 -11.51 -23.43
N LEU A 55 11.08 -10.66 -23.94
CA LEU A 55 11.37 -9.80 -25.09
C LEU A 55 12.07 -8.49 -24.71
N PHE A 56 11.70 -7.92 -23.56
CA PHE A 56 12.12 -6.58 -23.13
C PHE A 56 12.90 -6.59 -21.83
N HIS A 57 13.16 -7.78 -21.23
CA HIS A 57 13.81 -7.92 -19.92
C HIS A 57 13.14 -7.09 -18.81
N LEU A 58 11.80 -6.96 -18.90
CA LEU A 58 11.03 -6.22 -17.91
C LEU A 58 10.90 -7.02 -16.62
N PRO A 59 11.29 -6.46 -15.47
CA PRO A 59 11.08 -7.13 -14.19
C PRO A 59 9.59 -7.38 -13.96
N LYS A 60 9.25 -8.47 -13.28
CA LYS A 60 7.85 -8.89 -12.99
C LYS A 60 7.00 -7.79 -12.39
N ILE A 61 7.61 -6.90 -11.63
CA ILE A 61 6.96 -5.72 -11.03
C ILE A 61 6.34 -4.79 -12.08
N ALA A 62 6.98 -4.63 -13.24
CA ALA A 62 6.48 -3.83 -14.34
C ALA A 62 5.69 -4.69 -15.35
N ALA A 63 6.17 -5.90 -15.62
CA ALA A 63 5.58 -6.79 -16.61
C ALA A 63 4.13 -7.20 -16.27
N ASN A 64 3.83 -7.50 -15.00
CA ASN A 64 2.48 -7.90 -14.58
C ASN A 64 1.43 -6.80 -14.81
N PRO A 65 1.60 -5.56 -14.32
CA PRO A 65 0.65 -4.47 -14.59
C PRO A 65 0.51 -4.13 -16.07
N ILE A 66 1.63 -4.12 -16.81
CA ILE A 66 1.59 -3.87 -18.24
C ILE A 66 0.83 -4.98 -18.96
N GLY A 67 1.09 -6.24 -18.63
CA GLY A 67 0.38 -7.39 -19.17
C GLY A 67 -1.13 -7.31 -18.90
N PHE A 68 -1.52 -6.92 -17.67
CA PHE A 68 -2.90 -6.70 -17.29
C PHE A 68 -3.54 -5.60 -18.15
N LEU A 69 -2.92 -4.44 -18.28
CA LEU A 69 -3.45 -3.33 -19.07
C LEU A 69 -3.55 -3.65 -20.56
N LEU A 70 -2.58 -4.37 -21.12
CA LEU A 70 -2.62 -4.80 -22.52
C LEU A 70 -3.81 -5.74 -22.77
N ILE A 71 -4.02 -6.75 -21.90
CA ILE A 71 -5.17 -7.64 -22.02
C ILE A 71 -6.48 -6.87 -21.85
N TRP A 72 -6.53 -5.92 -20.91
CA TRP A 72 -7.71 -5.09 -20.71
C TRP A 72 -8.11 -4.34 -21.98
N LEU A 73 -7.20 -3.52 -22.50
CA LEU A 73 -7.45 -2.71 -23.69
C LEU A 73 -7.77 -3.56 -24.92
N PHE A 74 -7.08 -4.68 -25.08
CA PHE A 74 -7.30 -5.58 -26.20
C PHE A 74 -8.67 -6.29 -26.10
N SER A 75 -9.02 -6.82 -24.93
CA SER A 75 -10.29 -7.49 -24.68
C SER A 75 -11.47 -6.55 -24.85
N GLU A 76 -11.38 -5.34 -24.32
CA GLU A 76 -12.42 -4.32 -24.44
C GLU A 76 -12.59 -3.91 -25.92
N SER A 77 -11.49 -3.66 -26.64
CA SER A 77 -11.52 -3.33 -28.05
C SER A 77 -12.14 -4.45 -28.89
N ILE A 78 -11.74 -5.68 -28.66
CA ILE A 78 -12.33 -6.86 -29.35
C ILE A 78 -13.82 -6.98 -29.05
N PHE A 79 -14.22 -6.82 -27.79
CA PHE A 79 -15.63 -6.88 -27.41
C PHE A 79 -16.46 -5.87 -28.20
N PHE A 80 -16.04 -4.61 -28.27
CA PHE A 80 -16.75 -3.57 -29.00
C PHE A 80 -16.74 -3.80 -30.51
N VAL A 81 -15.65 -4.31 -31.08
CA VAL A 81 -15.60 -4.63 -32.51
C VAL A 81 -16.50 -5.80 -32.88
N LEU A 82 -16.45 -6.91 -32.11
CA LEU A 82 -17.22 -8.11 -32.39
C LEU A 82 -18.72 -7.93 -32.15
N PHE A 83 -19.06 -7.34 -31.03
CA PHE A 83 -20.46 -7.22 -30.60
C PHE A 83 -21.10 -5.87 -30.93
N GLY A 84 -20.32 -4.85 -31.28
CA GLY A 84 -20.85 -3.51 -31.56
C GLY A 84 -21.80 -3.46 -32.76
N LYS A 85 -21.55 -4.22 -33.82
CA LYS A 85 -22.47 -4.30 -34.99
C LYS A 85 -23.81 -4.96 -34.61
N LEU A 86 -23.74 -6.06 -33.85
CA LEU A 86 -24.92 -6.76 -33.35
C LEU A 86 -25.72 -5.86 -32.40
N PHE A 87 -25.03 -5.17 -31.50
CA PHE A 87 -25.63 -4.23 -30.57
C PHE A 87 -26.30 -3.04 -31.27
N LYS A 88 -25.67 -2.48 -32.30
CA LYS A 88 -26.32 -1.44 -33.14
C LYS A 88 -27.63 -1.93 -33.75
N LYS A 89 -27.66 -3.16 -34.30
CA LYS A 89 -28.89 -3.77 -34.80
C LYS A 89 -29.94 -3.97 -33.71
N PHE A 90 -29.52 -4.37 -32.52
CA PHE A 90 -30.40 -4.46 -31.34
C PHE A 90 -30.99 -3.08 -30.99
N LEU A 91 -30.19 -2.02 -30.98
CA LEU A 91 -30.66 -0.67 -30.70
C LEU A 91 -31.66 -0.14 -31.74
N THR A 92 -31.59 -0.54 -32.99
CA THR A 92 -32.61 -0.15 -34.00
C THR A 92 -33.98 -0.75 -33.69
N LEU A 93 -34.02 -1.89 -33.00
CA LEU A 93 -35.27 -2.55 -32.59
C LEU A 93 -35.82 -2.08 -31.26
N PHE A 94 -34.94 -1.83 -30.30
CA PHE A 94 -35.31 -1.61 -28.89
C PHE A 94 -34.91 -0.23 -28.34
N GLY A 95 -34.19 0.59 -29.13
CA GLY A 95 -33.67 1.88 -28.67
C GLY A 95 -34.77 2.89 -28.30
N ASP A 96 -35.95 2.78 -28.91
CA ASP A 96 -37.09 3.67 -28.65
C ASP A 96 -37.93 3.27 -27.44
N LEU A 97 -37.60 2.15 -26.79
CA LEU A 97 -38.34 1.72 -25.58
C LEU A 97 -38.21 2.76 -24.48
N PHE A 98 -39.29 2.96 -23.74
CA PHE A 98 -39.36 3.86 -22.58
C PHE A 98 -38.22 3.64 -21.59
N VAL A 99 -37.89 2.37 -21.30
CA VAL A 99 -36.79 2.00 -20.42
C VAL A 99 -35.44 2.55 -20.93
N ASN A 100 -35.18 2.44 -22.23
CA ASN A 100 -33.94 2.94 -22.81
C ASN A 100 -33.83 4.45 -22.69
N LYS A 101 -34.93 5.19 -22.95
CA LYS A 101 -34.93 6.66 -22.97
C LYS A 101 -34.80 7.28 -21.57
N TYR A 102 -35.42 6.69 -20.55
CA TYR A 102 -35.56 7.35 -19.25
C TYR A 102 -34.77 6.73 -18.10
N PHE A 103 -34.29 5.49 -18.23
CA PHE A 103 -33.61 4.78 -17.13
C PHE A 103 -32.13 4.53 -17.36
N GLY A 104 -31.51 5.18 -18.34
CA GLY A 104 -30.09 5.00 -18.68
C GLY A 104 -29.13 5.41 -17.54
N PHE A 105 -29.56 6.31 -16.65
CA PHE A 105 -28.77 6.73 -15.49
C PHE A 105 -28.55 5.59 -14.47
N ILE A 106 -29.47 4.62 -14.37
CA ILE A 106 -29.38 3.52 -13.40
C ILE A 106 -28.15 2.64 -13.70
N PRO A 107 -28.03 1.99 -14.89
CA PRO A 107 -26.84 1.21 -15.20
C PRO A 107 -25.57 2.07 -15.31
N ALA A 108 -25.69 3.37 -15.64
CA ALA A 108 -24.56 4.26 -15.62
C ALA A 108 -23.99 4.48 -14.20
N LEU A 109 -24.83 4.58 -13.18
CA LEU A 109 -24.39 4.63 -11.78
C LEU A 109 -23.75 3.31 -11.34
N VAL A 110 -24.27 2.18 -11.79
CA VAL A 110 -23.63 0.87 -11.54
C VAL A 110 -22.23 0.83 -12.20
N ASN A 111 -22.12 1.29 -13.46
CA ASN A 111 -20.84 1.37 -14.16
C ASN A 111 -19.84 2.29 -13.44
N ALA A 112 -20.31 3.48 -13.01
CA ALA A 112 -19.51 4.39 -12.21
C ALA A 112 -19.04 3.75 -10.89
N SER A 113 -19.93 3.00 -10.21
CA SER A 113 -19.58 2.30 -8.96
C SER A 113 -18.51 1.25 -9.19
N LEU A 114 -18.63 0.42 -10.24
CA LEU A 114 -17.64 -0.59 -10.59
C LEU A 114 -16.28 0.04 -10.95
N PHE A 115 -16.31 1.08 -11.79
CA PHE A 115 -15.12 1.83 -12.18
C PHE A 115 -14.42 2.47 -10.98
N LEU A 116 -15.18 3.19 -10.14
CA LEU A 116 -14.65 3.85 -8.95
C LEU A 116 -14.13 2.86 -7.92
N ALA A 117 -14.86 1.78 -7.67
CA ALA A 117 -14.42 0.72 -6.76
C ALA A 117 -13.08 0.12 -7.22
N PHE A 118 -12.94 -0.18 -8.51
CA PHE A 118 -11.70 -0.64 -9.10
C PHE A 118 -10.58 0.42 -9.01
N ALA A 119 -10.88 1.66 -9.40
CA ALA A 119 -9.91 2.76 -9.38
C ALA A 119 -9.42 3.08 -7.96
N LEU A 120 -10.32 3.12 -6.97
CA LEU A 120 -9.95 3.35 -5.57
C LEU A 120 -9.15 2.18 -4.99
N LEU A 121 -9.53 0.93 -5.27
CA LEU A 121 -8.75 -0.24 -4.91
C LEU A 121 -7.35 -0.20 -5.53
N PHE A 122 -7.27 0.18 -6.80
CA PHE A 122 -6.00 0.35 -7.49
C PHE A 122 -5.15 1.43 -6.80
N VAL A 123 -5.74 2.61 -6.53
CA VAL A 123 -5.07 3.72 -5.83
C VAL A 123 -4.54 3.29 -4.46
N VAL A 124 -5.36 2.64 -3.61
CA VAL A 124 -4.90 2.20 -2.29
C VAL A 124 -3.90 1.04 -2.34
N SER A 125 -3.86 0.30 -3.45
CA SER A 125 -2.87 -0.76 -3.69
C SER A 125 -1.53 -0.23 -4.19
N LEU A 126 -1.48 1.00 -4.71
CA LEU A 126 -0.23 1.64 -5.15
C LEU A 126 0.58 2.16 -3.95
N PRO A 127 1.90 2.30 -4.12
CA PRO A 127 2.79 2.94 -3.15
C PRO A 127 2.68 4.47 -3.22
N ILE A 128 1.53 4.97 -2.88
CA ILE A 128 1.27 6.42 -2.84
C ILE A 128 1.28 6.92 -1.39
N ARG A 129 1.31 8.24 -1.25
CA ARG A 129 1.32 8.94 0.03
C ARG A 129 0.27 8.39 1.00
N PRO A 130 0.64 8.10 2.27
CA PRO A 130 -0.26 7.53 3.27
C PRO A 130 -1.50 8.37 3.55
N ASP A 131 -1.39 9.70 3.47
CA ASP A 131 -2.50 10.66 3.62
C ASP A 131 -3.58 10.45 2.56
N ILE A 132 -3.21 10.22 1.29
CA ILE A 132 -4.18 9.94 0.22
C ILE A 132 -4.94 8.63 0.50
N LYS A 133 -4.24 7.58 0.96
CA LYS A 133 -4.89 6.32 1.36
C LYS A 133 -5.85 6.53 2.53
N LYS A 134 -5.40 7.26 3.54
CA LYS A 134 -6.23 7.63 4.68
C LYS A 134 -7.48 8.38 4.23
N ASP A 135 -7.34 9.37 3.35
CA ASP A 135 -8.47 10.12 2.81
C ASP A 135 -9.48 9.24 2.07
N VAL A 136 -9.02 8.21 1.34
CA VAL A 136 -9.90 7.22 0.69
C VAL A 136 -10.67 6.40 1.73
N TYR A 137 -10.00 5.92 2.80
CA TYR A 137 -10.65 5.14 3.85
C TYR A 137 -11.54 5.98 4.77
N ASP A 138 -11.21 7.25 4.98
CA ASP A 138 -12.01 8.20 5.76
C ASP A 138 -13.18 8.80 4.94
N SER A 139 -13.20 8.60 3.62
CA SER A 139 -14.30 8.97 2.74
C SER A 139 -15.53 8.11 3.03
N LYS A 140 -16.71 8.73 3.15
CA LYS A 140 -17.98 8.01 3.39
C LYS A 140 -18.38 7.11 2.24
N ILE A 141 -18.18 7.57 1.01
CA ILE A 141 -18.55 6.82 -0.20
C ILE A 141 -17.38 5.93 -0.61
N GLY A 142 -16.15 6.44 -0.57
CA GLY A 142 -14.93 5.71 -0.95
C GLY A 142 -14.72 4.45 -0.12
N SER A 143 -14.90 4.50 1.20
CA SER A 143 -14.79 3.34 2.08
C SER A 143 -15.80 2.24 1.75
N VAL A 144 -17.04 2.60 1.40
CA VAL A 144 -18.08 1.64 0.99
C VAL A 144 -17.71 0.98 -0.34
N LEU A 145 -17.25 1.76 -1.33
CA LEU A 145 -16.84 1.24 -2.63
C LEU A 145 -15.65 0.29 -2.51
N VAL A 146 -14.63 0.65 -1.73
CA VAL A 146 -13.45 -0.20 -1.49
C VAL A 146 -13.85 -1.48 -0.75
N SER A 147 -14.68 -1.39 0.30
CA SER A 147 -15.18 -2.54 1.05
C SER A 147 -16.01 -3.49 0.18
N GLY A 148 -16.86 -2.94 -0.71
CA GLY A 148 -17.65 -3.75 -1.65
C GLY A 148 -16.81 -4.48 -2.70
N ALA A 149 -15.59 -3.99 -2.98
CA ALA A 149 -14.68 -4.55 -3.97
C ALA A 149 -13.60 -5.48 -3.37
N THR A 150 -13.67 -5.84 -2.08
CA THR A 150 -12.67 -6.69 -1.40
C THR A 150 -12.44 -8.04 -2.07
N VAL A 151 -13.45 -8.57 -2.78
CA VAL A 151 -13.31 -9.80 -3.59
C VAL A 151 -12.22 -9.68 -4.65
N LEU A 152 -11.98 -8.46 -5.17
CA LEU A 152 -10.95 -8.17 -6.16
C LEU A 152 -9.58 -7.89 -5.52
N GLU A 153 -9.50 -7.71 -4.21
CA GLU A 153 -8.24 -7.36 -3.51
C GLU A 153 -7.16 -8.41 -3.75
N LYS A 154 -7.47 -9.69 -3.55
CA LYS A 154 -6.49 -10.77 -3.77
C LYS A 154 -6.07 -10.92 -5.24
N PRO A 155 -6.98 -10.97 -6.23
CA PRO A 155 -6.61 -10.95 -7.64
C PRO A 155 -5.77 -9.74 -8.05
N LEU A 156 -6.16 -8.53 -7.65
CA LEU A 156 -5.41 -7.30 -7.94
C LEU A 156 -4.05 -7.28 -7.25
N ASN A 157 -3.96 -7.78 -6.03
CA ASN A 157 -2.70 -7.90 -5.32
C ASN A 157 -1.72 -8.89 -6.00
N ASN A 158 -2.22 -9.90 -6.72
CA ASN A 158 -1.37 -10.76 -7.54
C ASN A 158 -0.77 -10.03 -8.75
N VAL A 159 -1.51 -9.09 -9.35
CA VAL A 159 -1.08 -8.29 -10.49
C VAL A 159 -0.17 -7.14 -10.05
N PHE A 160 -0.64 -6.34 -9.10
CA PHE A 160 -0.03 -5.07 -8.66
C PHE A 160 0.75 -5.19 -7.34
N GLY A 161 0.58 -6.29 -6.61
CA GLY A 161 1.23 -6.52 -5.32
C GLY A 161 2.75 -6.50 -5.33
N PRO A 162 3.45 -6.93 -6.41
CA PRO A 162 4.88 -6.71 -6.52
C PRO A 162 5.27 -5.23 -6.50
N ILE A 163 4.47 -4.33 -7.12
CA ILE A 163 4.66 -2.87 -7.00
C ILE A 163 4.42 -2.45 -5.55
N ALA A 164 3.31 -2.89 -4.97
CA ALA A 164 2.98 -2.57 -3.59
C ALA A 164 4.00 -3.15 -2.60
N LYS A 165 4.51 -4.35 -2.85
CA LYS A 165 5.55 -4.99 -2.00
C LYS A 165 6.89 -4.28 -2.09
N GLN A 166 7.29 -3.78 -3.23
CA GLN A 166 8.54 -3.04 -3.39
C GLN A 166 8.47 -1.62 -2.81
N SER A 167 7.25 -1.06 -2.71
CA SER A 167 7.03 0.30 -2.24
C SER A 167 6.35 0.39 -0.87
N LEU A 168 5.81 -0.73 -0.36
CA LEU A 168 5.12 -0.84 0.93
C LEU A 168 5.62 -2.07 1.69
N THR A 169 6.84 -2.48 1.47
CA THR A 169 7.43 -3.61 2.16
C THR A 169 7.58 -3.27 3.64
N PHE A 170 6.92 -4.07 4.47
CA PHE A 170 7.50 -4.32 5.78
C PHE A 170 8.84 -5.01 5.52
N LEU A 171 9.92 -4.26 5.62
CA LEU A 171 11.27 -4.78 5.70
C LEU A 171 11.67 -4.84 7.16
N THR A 172 12.34 -5.90 7.51
CA THR A 172 13.05 -6.01 8.77
C THR A 172 14.27 -6.91 8.55
N VAL A 173 15.31 -6.68 9.32
CA VAL A 173 16.51 -7.51 9.41
C VAL A 173 16.51 -8.10 10.81
N LYS A 174 16.77 -9.41 10.95
CA LYS A 174 16.79 -10.04 12.27
C LYS A 174 17.85 -9.37 13.16
N PRO A 175 17.59 -9.21 14.46
CA PRO A 175 18.54 -8.54 15.37
C PRO A 175 19.95 -9.14 15.37
N GLU A 176 20.06 -10.43 15.04
CA GLU A 176 21.33 -11.15 15.00
C GLU A 176 21.98 -11.17 13.59
N ASP A 177 21.36 -10.51 12.60
CA ASP A 177 21.83 -10.56 11.20
C ASP A 177 22.78 -9.40 10.92
N GLU A 178 23.98 -9.70 10.47
CA GLU A 178 24.99 -8.71 10.04
C GLU A 178 24.79 -8.26 8.59
N GLY A 179 23.79 -8.82 7.90
CA GLY A 179 23.49 -8.50 6.51
C GLY A 179 22.97 -7.10 6.31
N SER A 180 23.17 -6.56 5.11
CA SER A 180 22.62 -5.28 4.67
C SER A 180 21.77 -5.47 3.42
N ILE A 181 20.59 -4.87 3.42
CA ILE A 181 19.70 -4.84 2.25
C ILE A 181 19.92 -3.52 1.53
N ASP A 182 20.26 -3.57 0.25
CA ASP A 182 20.27 -2.38 -0.62
C ASP A 182 18.82 -1.97 -0.93
N LEU A 183 18.44 -0.76 -0.53
CA LEU A 183 17.09 -0.24 -0.73
C LEU A 183 16.80 0.13 -2.20
N GLN A 184 17.83 0.21 -3.05
CA GLN A 184 17.74 0.64 -4.45
C GLN A 184 17.15 2.07 -4.63
N PHE A 185 17.15 2.87 -3.57
CA PHE A 185 16.77 4.27 -3.56
C PHE A 185 17.47 5.00 -2.41
N THR A 186 17.57 6.31 -2.53
CA THR A 186 17.97 7.22 -1.43
C THR A 186 16.90 8.29 -1.27
N GLN A 187 16.68 8.75 -0.02
CA GLN A 187 15.73 9.82 0.26
C GLN A 187 16.41 10.91 1.11
N LYS A 188 16.32 12.15 0.64
CA LYS A 188 16.95 13.32 1.30
C LYS A 188 15.93 14.21 2.03
N GLU A 189 14.70 14.24 1.54
CA GLU A 189 13.59 14.97 2.18
C GLU A 189 12.98 14.10 3.26
N LEU A 190 13.48 14.24 4.48
CA LEU A 190 13.16 13.41 5.62
C LEU A 190 12.60 14.25 6.75
N ALA A 191 11.51 13.82 7.35
CA ALA A 191 10.92 14.40 8.55
C ALA A 191 10.91 13.39 9.69
N VAL A 192 11.19 13.85 10.92
CA VAL A 192 10.96 13.02 12.12
C VAL A 192 9.46 12.97 12.37
N ASP A 193 8.94 11.78 12.62
CA ASP A 193 7.52 11.55 12.89
C ASP A 193 7.28 11.22 14.37
N PHE A 194 7.21 12.25 15.18
CA PHE A 194 7.00 12.14 16.63
C PHE A 194 5.68 11.45 17.01
N GLU A 195 4.62 11.61 16.22
CA GLU A 195 3.35 10.94 16.47
C GLU A 195 3.47 9.42 16.25
N SER A 196 4.21 9.00 15.24
CA SER A 196 4.50 7.58 15.01
C SER A 196 5.42 6.99 16.09
N GLU A 197 6.38 7.75 16.61
CA GLU A 197 7.24 7.34 17.74
C GLU A 197 6.38 7.08 19.00
N LYS A 198 5.53 8.02 19.35
CA LYS A 198 4.63 7.93 20.50
C LYS A 198 3.63 6.75 20.36
N ALA A 199 3.06 6.59 19.18
CA ALA A 199 2.14 5.49 18.90
C ALA A 199 2.84 4.12 18.98
N MET A 200 4.06 3.98 18.45
CA MET A 200 4.86 2.76 18.55
C MET A 200 5.24 2.44 19.98
N PHE A 201 5.64 3.44 20.78
CA PHE A 201 5.95 3.28 22.20
C PHE A 201 4.75 2.75 23.00
N ALA A 202 3.56 3.29 22.74
CA ALA A 202 2.34 2.80 23.37
C ALA A 202 2.07 1.33 23.04
N LEU A 203 2.18 0.94 21.76
CA LEU A 203 1.97 -0.45 21.31
C LEU A 203 3.00 -1.41 21.91
N VAL A 204 4.28 -1.01 21.99
CA VAL A 204 5.33 -1.83 22.64
C VAL A 204 4.98 -2.09 24.10
N ASN A 205 4.58 -1.07 24.84
CA ASN A 205 4.23 -1.24 26.26
C ASN A 205 2.92 -2.00 26.46
N GLU A 206 1.94 -1.86 25.57
CA GLU A 206 0.72 -2.67 25.59
C GLU A 206 1.04 -4.16 25.46
N GLU A 207 1.89 -4.54 24.50
CA GLU A 207 2.31 -5.94 24.33
C GLU A 207 3.13 -6.43 25.53
N ARG A 208 4.02 -5.61 26.08
CA ARG A 208 4.79 -6.00 27.27
C ARG A 208 3.87 -6.31 28.45
N VAL A 209 2.91 -5.45 28.75
CA VAL A 209 1.92 -5.68 29.82
C VAL A 209 1.12 -6.94 29.56
N LYS A 210 0.64 -7.13 28.33
CA LYS A 210 -0.12 -8.32 27.90
C LYS A 210 0.66 -9.63 28.09
N PHE A 211 1.98 -9.60 27.91
CA PHE A 211 2.87 -10.76 28.11
C PHE A 211 3.52 -10.80 29.52
N GLY A 212 3.09 -9.95 30.46
CA GLY A 212 3.55 -9.96 31.86
C GLY A 212 4.93 -9.31 32.08
N ALA A 213 5.47 -8.59 31.08
CA ALA A 213 6.70 -7.82 31.25
C ALA A 213 6.40 -6.41 31.78
N LYS A 214 7.37 -5.80 32.49
CA LYS A 214 7.26 -4.41 32.94
C LYS A 214 7.30 -3.47 31.74
N SER A 215 6.53 -2.37 31.80
CA SER A 215 6.60 -1.31 30.79
C SER A 215 8.00 -0.68 30.76
N LEU A 216 8.46 -0.37 29.57
CA LEU A 216 9.70 0.39 29.34
C LEU A 216 9.46 1.88 29.57
N ILE A 217 10.51 2.57 29.98
CA ILE A 217 10.55 4.03 30.14
C ILE A 217 11.09 4.63 28.86
N TRP A 218 10.48 5.73 28.39
CA TRP A 218 10.97 6.47 27.24
C TRP A 218 12.29 7.16 27.58
N ASN A 219 13.31 6.96 26.72
CA ASN A 219 14.58 7.66 26.78
C ASN A 219 14.80 8.45 25.49
N GLU A 220 14.89 9.79 25.61
CA GLU A 220 15.01 10.69 24.45
C GLU A 220 16.39 10.58 23.79
N ASP A 221 17.44 10.26 24.50
CA ASP A 221 18.77 10.10 23.91
C ASP A 221 18.85 8.83 23.07
N LEU A 222 18.22 7.73 23.51
CA LEU A 222 18.02 6.54 22.68
C LEU A 222 17.18 6.84 21.44
N ALA A 223 16.14 7.67 21.56
CA ALA A 223 15.32 8.07 20.42
C ALA A 223 16.11 8.89 19.39
N LYS A 224 17.03 9.77 19.84
CA LYS A 224 17.93 10.50 18.94
C LYS A 224 18.85 9.55 18.15
N ILE A 225 19.39 8.52 18.82
CA ILE A 225 20.21 7.48 18.16
C ILE A 225 19.38 6.79 17.08
N GLY A 226 18.16 6.33 17.44
CA GLY A 226 17.24 5.71 16.50
C GLY A 226 16.88 6.60 15.30
N ARG A 227 16.58 7.89 15.53
CA ARG A 227 16.30 8.87 14.46
C ARG A 227 17.49 9.06 13.53
N ASN A 228 18.69 9.15 14.09
CA ASN A 228 19.90 9.34 13.31
C ASN A 228 20.19 8.13 12.43
N HIS A 229 20.04 6.91 12.97
CA HIS A 229 20.22 5.69 12.20
C HIS A 229 19.16 5.54 11.12
N SER A 230 17.88 5.80 11.44
CA SER A 230 16.80 5.82 10.45
C SER A 230 17.04 6.82 9.30
N LYS A 231 17.56 8.01 9.63
CA LYS A 231 17.96 9.02 8.62
C LYS A 231 19.13 8.57 7.77
N ASP A 232 20.12 7.92 8.38
CA ASP A 232 21.32 7.44 7.68
C ASP A 232 20.95 6.36 6.68
N MET A 233 20.13 5.38 7.08
CA MET A 233 19.62 4.34 6.20
C MET A 233 18.91 4.91 4.96
N PHE A 234 18.01 5.87 5.12
CA PHE A 234 17.33 6.52 3.99
C PHE A 234 18.28 7.32 3.11
N LYS A 235 19.18 8.11 3.70
CA LYS A 235 20.09 8.97 2.95
C LYS A 235 21.08 8.19 2.11
N ARG A 236 21.50 7.02 2.60
CA ARG A 236 22.57 6.23 2.00
C ARG A 236 22.02 4.99 1.27
N GLY A 237 20.72 4.72 1.35
CA GLY A 237 20.05 3.67 0.56
C GLY A 237 20.31 2.25 1.07
N TYR A 238 20.57 2.06 2.36
CA TYR A 238 20.75 0.74 2.95
C TYR A 238 19.74 0.49 4.08
N PHE A 239 19.57 -0.78 4.46
CA PHE A 239 18.75 -1.19 5.58
C PHE A 239 19.46 -2.31 6.36
N SER A 240 20.02 -1.98 7.52
CA SER A 240 20.88 -2.87 8.31
C SER A 240 21.03 -2.35 9.74
N HIS A 241 21.35 -3.27 10.68
CA HIS A 241 21.80 -2.92 12.03
C HIS A 241 23.18 -2.24 12.03
N PHE A 242 23.97 -2.49 11.00
CA PHE A 242 25.31 -1.92 10.86
C PHE A 242 25.31 -0.76 9.86
N SER A 243 25.99 0.34 10.20
CA SER A 243 26.29 1.37 9.20
C SER A 243 27.27 0.82 8.15
N PRO A 244 27.40 1.47 6.98
CA PRO A 244 28.45 1.09 6.00
C PRO A 244 29.88 1.12 6.55
N GLU A 245 30.14 1.81 7.67
CA GLU A 245 31.43 1.81 8.39
C GLU A 245 31.52 0.67 9.42
N GLY A 246 30.50 -0.20 9.52
CA GLY A 246 30.49 -1.33 10.45
C GLY A 246 30.09 -0.98 11.88
N LYS A 247 29.47 0.20 12.12
CA LYS A 247 29.00 0.59 13.46
C LYS A 247 27.62 -0.02 13.74
N ASP A 248 27.52 -0.75 14.82
CA ASP A 248 26.28 -1.33 15.35
C ASP A 248 25.61 -0.39 16.38
N VAL A 249 24.54 -0.86 17.04
CA VAL A 249 23.82 -0.12 18.07
C VAL A 249 24.71 0.16 19.30
N GLY A 250 25.58 -0.78 19.70
CA GLY A 250 26.52 -0.61 20.80
C GLY A 250 27.48 0.54 20.50
N ASN A 251 28.12 0.55 19.32
CA ASN A 251 29.01 1.63 18.92
C ASN A 251 28.30 3.02 18.93
N ARG A 252 27.02 3.05 18.51
CA ARG A 252 26.24 4.30 18.51
C ARG A 252 25.90 4.77 19.93
N LEU A 253 25.68 3.84 20.87
CA LEU A 253 25.46 4.13 22.30
C LEU A 253 26.75 4.64 22.94
N ASP A 254 27.88 3.98 22.70
CA ASP A 254 29.21 4.38 23.22
C ASP A 254 29.60 5.79 22.75
N GLU A 255 29.38 6.09 21.46
CA GLU A 255 29.63 7.43 20.88
C GLU A 255 28.72 8.51 21.48
N ALA A 256 27.51 8.14 21.93
CA ALA A 256 26.61 9.05 22.60
C ALA A 256 26.89 9.20 24.11
N GLY A 257 27.87 8.43 24.65
CA GLY A 257 28.21 8.42 26.07
C GLY A 257 27.09 7.82 26.96
N ILE A 258 26.35 6.86 26.43
CA ILE A 258 25.27 6.16 27.16
C ILE A 258 25.83 4.86 27.74
N ASP A 259 25.81 4.75 29.05
CA ASP A 259 26.20 3.52 29.76
C ASP A 259 25.07 2.49 29.67
N TYR A 260 25.43 1.24 29.39
CA TYR A 260 24.50 0.12 29.33
C TYR A 260 25.23 -1.19 29.68
N THR A 261 24.49 -2.17 30.17
CA THR A 261 24.99 -3.57 30.32
C THR A 261 24.30 -4.51 29.35
N ALA A 262 23.15 -4.11 28.84
CA ALA A 262 22.42 -4.82 27.79
C ALA A 262 21.86 -3.79 26.81
N ALA A 263 22.02 -4.06 25.52
CA ALA A 263 21.45 -3.24 24.44
C ALA A 263 20.78 -4.13 23.38
N GLY A 264 19.77 -3.60 22.73
CA GLY A 264 19.08 -4.27 21.65
C GLY A 264 18.56 -3.27 20.61
N GLU A 265 18.39 -3.73 19.38
CA GLU A 265 17.83 -2.91 18.33
C GLU A 265 16.83 -3.71 17.50
N ASN A 266 15.73 -3.07 17.15
CA ASN A 266 14.80 -3.57 16.14
C ASN A 266 14.67 -2.53 15.02
N LEU A 267 14.66 -3.01 13.79
CA LEU A 267 14.51 -2.20 12.60
C LEU A 267 13.27 -2.60 11.81
N ALA A 268 12.53 -1.61 11.33
CA ALA A 268 11.44 -1.83 10.39
C ALA A 268 11.34 -0.68 9.38
N LEU A 269 11.09 -1.01 8.12
CA LEU A 269 10.63 -0.08 7.11
C LEU A 269 9.19 -0.47 6.76
N ALA A 270 8.24 0.42 7.02
CA ALA A 270 6.81 0.13 6.86
C ALA A 270 6.01 1.39 6.59
N PRO A 271 4.85 1.29 5.92
CA PRO A 271 4.02 2.45 5.63
C PRO A 271 3.34 3.05 6.86
N THR A 272 3.09 2.24 7.89
CA THR A 272 2.37 2.66 9.11
C THR A 272 2.96 2.03 10.37
N VAL A 273 2.72 2.66 11.51
CA VAL A 273 3.09 2.15 12.83
C VAL A 273 2.51 0.76 13.10
N SER A 274 1.21 0.58 12.82
CA SER A 274 0.54 -0.71 13.03
C SER A 274 1.19 -1.84 12.22
N ARG A 275 1.57 -1.55 10.95
CA ARG A 275 2.24 -2.54 10.10
C ARG A 275 3.64 -2.87 10.61
N ALA A 276 4.42 -1.85 11.02
CA ALA A 276 5.73 -2.03 11.61
C ALA A 276 5.66 -2.87 12.88
N HIS A 277 4.79 -2.48 13.81
CA HIS A 277 4.62 -3.18 15.10
C HIS A 277 4.18 -4.64 14.91
N SER A 278 3.14 -4.88 14.11
CA SER A 278 2.67 -6.24 13.83
C SER A 278 3.76 -7.10 13.18
N GLY A 279 4.54 -6.53 12.27
CA GLY A 279 5.64 -7.22 11.62
C GLY A 279 6.75 -7.58 12.61
N LEU A 280 7.15 -6.68 13.49
CA LEU A 280 8.13 -6.92 14.54
C LEU A 280 7.65 -7.99 15.52
N MET A 281 6.39 -7.93 15.97
CA MET A 281 5.80 -8.92 16.87
C MET A 281 5.64 -10.31 16.24
N ASN A 282 5.49 -10.41 14.91
CA ASN A 282 5.43 -11.68 14.20
C ASN A 282 6.83 -12.29 13.92
N SER A 283 7.90 -11.55 14.17
CA SER A 283 9.28 -12.02 14.04
C SER A 283 9.82 -12.46 15.40
N PRO A 284 10.24 -13.72 15.58
CA PRO A 284 10.68 -14.21 16.91
C PRO A 284 11.83 -13.41 17.53
N GLY A 285 12.82 -12.96 16.74
CA GLY A 285 13.96 -12.17 17.22
C GLY A 285 13.55 -10.79 17.72
N HIS A 286 12.78 -10.04 16.92
CA HIS A 286 12.30 -8.71 17.30
C HIS A 286 11.31 -8.76 18.47
N LYS A 287 10.44 -9.76 18.50
CA LYS A 287 9.53 -10.00 19.63
C LYS A 287 10.30 -10.27 20.91
N ARG A 288 11.41 -11.02 20.87
CA ARG A 288 12.28 -11.22 22.03
C ARG A 288 12.77 -9.88 22.57
N ASN A 289 13.32 -9.01 21.74
CA ASN A 289 13.76 -7.68 22.18
C ASN A 289 12.61 -6.86 22.80
N ILE A 290 11.43 -6.86 22.18
CA ILE A 290 10.27 -6.12 22.71
C ILE A 290 9.86 -6.63 24.10
N LEU A 291 9.93 -7.94 24.34
CA LEU A 291 9.46 -8.58 25.57
C LEU A 291 10.56 -8.89 26.57
N ASP A 292 11.83 -8.61 26.26
CA ASP A 292 12.95 -8.91 27.13
C ASP A 292 12.85 -8.19 28.48
N PRO A 293 12.84 -8.92 29.61
CA PRO A 293 12.72 -8.33 30.93
C PRO A 293 13.99 -7.60 31.39
N SER A 294 15.14 -7.82 30.73
CA SER A 294 16.39 -7.14 31.05
C SER A 294 16.40 -5.68 30.62
N PHE A 295 15.54 -5.31 29.65
CA PHE A 295 15.42 -3.92 29.21
C PHE A 295 14.48 -3.13 30.12
N GLY A 296 14.94 -1.93 30.52
CA GLY A 296 14.22 -0.95 31.33
C GLY A 296 13.80 0.29 30.51
N GLU A 297 14.57 0.63 29.49
CA GLU A 297 14.39 1.84 28.69
C GLU A 297 14.28 1.54 27.18
N ILE A 298 13.62 2.43 26.49
CA ILE A 298 13.48 2.40 25.02
C ILE A 298 13.50 3.81 24.46
N GLY A 299 14.22 4.00 23.35
CA GLY A 299 14.04 5.13 22.45
C GLY A 299 13.61 4.64 21.08
N ILE A 300 12.66 5.33 20.46
CA ILE A 300 12.17 4.97 19.14
C ILE A 300 12.39 6.16 18.20
N GLY A 301 13.16 5.96 17.13
CA GLY A 301 13.33 6.94 16.10
C GLY A 301 12.50 6.58 14.86
N VAL A 302 11.53 7.43 14.51
CA VAL A 302 10.73 7.25 13.29
C VAL A 302 11.00 8.39 12.33
N VAL A 303 11.39 8.03 11.10
CA VAL A 303 11.66 8.97 10.03
C VAL A 303 10.72 8.67 8.86
N ASP A 304 9.96 9.68 8.45
CA ASP A 304 9.07 9.61 7.30
C ASP A 304 9.87 9.90 6.02
N GLY A 305 9.91 8.92 5.11
CA GLY A 305 10.52 8.99 3.79
C GLY A 305 9.50 9.25 2.67
N GLY A 306 8.29 9.72 3.00
CA GLY A 306 7.24 10.02 2.02
C GLY A 306 6.73 8.74 1.34
N VAL A 307 6.86 8.68 0.02
CA VAL A 307 6.41 7.52 -0.79
C VAL A 307 7.13 6.21 -0.44
N TYR A 308 8.30 6.28 0.20
CA TYR A 308 9.07 5.12 0.61
C TYR A 308 8.68 4.56 1.98
N GLY A 309 7.68 5.18 2.63
CA GLY A 309 7.21 4.76 3.95
C GLY A 309 8.03 5.36 5.10
N LYS A 310 7.92 4.74 6.27
CA LYS A 310 8.56 5.21 7.50
C LYS A 310 9.60 4.20 7.95
N MET A 311 10.79 4.70 8.30
CA MET A 311 11.87 3.93 8.92
C MET A 311 11.72 3.99 10.43
N PHE A 312 11.65 2.84 11.06
CA PHE A 312 11.53 2.68 12.51
C PHE A 312 12.80 2.04 13.05
N THR A 313 13.42 2.68 14.02
CA THR A 313 14.52 2.13 14.81
C THR A 313 14.12 2.16 16.29
N GLN A 314 13.94 0.99 16.90
CA GLN A 314 13.75 0.84 18.35
C GLN A 314 15.10 0.52 18.96
N VAL A 315 15.56 1.32 19.91
CA VAL A 315 16.80 1.11 20.68
C VAL A 315 16.42 0.82 22.12
N PHE A 316 16.90 -0.31 22.64
CA PHE A 316 16.61 -0.78 23.99
C PHE A 316 17.88 -0.77 24.83
N THR A 317 17.75 -0.39 26.12
CA THR A 317 18.81 -0.55 27.13
C THR A 317 18.19 -1.02 28.47
N ASN A 318 19.05 -1.49 29.36
CA ASN A 318 18.66 -1.85 30.74
C ASN A 318 18.54 -0.62 31.64
#